data_a8b3ef742ae1589cdf7498a0ecd08ed5
#
_entry.id   a8b3ef742ae1589cdf7498a0ecd08ed5
#
_cell.length_a   1.000
_cell.length_b   1.000
_cell.length_c   1.000
_cell.angle_alpha   90.00
_cell.angle_beta   90.00
_cell.angle_gamma   90.00
#
_symmetry.space_group_name_H-M   'P 1'
#
loop_
_entity.id
_entity.type
_entity.pdbx_description
1 polymer ?
#
loop_
_entity_poly.entity_id
_entity_poly.type
_entity_poly.pdbx_seq_one_letter_code
_entity_poly.pdbx_strand_id
1 'polypeptide(L)'
;MKKIHVIALAVMVTMPASAQRLLSLQDCRQLALENNKQIKISRLQADMAQNIHKAAKTKYLPHVDGIGGYQHFTKEISLLNSEQKTTLNNFGTTSAGTLTSQVTGIISGLVSQGFLTQDAAQQLAQQITGIAGKAETTGNNIGSSITDAFRSNTKNVYSGSIMVTQPIYMGGAITAANRMAQIGEDMAANDMEARRQNVLYTVDNAYWLVVSLHNKKKTAEEYLSLTKKLDDDVSKMLKAGVATRSDKLKVDVGVNTTEMTISQLESGISVAKMALCELCGLPIKSNIKLADEGSRGIITGY
;
A
#
# COMPACT_ATOMS: atom_id res chain seq x y z
N MET A 1 16.09 56.55 -0.25
CA MET A 1 15.74 56.31 -1.66
C MET A 1 16.76 55.44 -2.44
N LYS A 2 18.00 55.27 -2.00
CA LYS A 2 19.03 54.48 -2.72
C LYS A 2 18.90 52.93 -2.55
N LYS A 3 18.17 52.44 -1.56
CA LYS A 3 18.02 50.98 -1.32
C LYS A 3 16.88 50.29 -2.13
N ILE A 4 15.94 51.06 -2.68
CA ILE A 4 14.83 50.56 -3.49
C ILE A 4 15.27 50.24 -4.93
N HIS A 5 16.24 50.97 -5.45
CA HIS A 5 16.75 50.78 -6.82
C HIS A 5 17.63 49.51 -6.97
N VAL A 6 18.26 49.03 -5.91
CA VAL A 6 19.08 47.82 -5.92
C VAL A 6 18.20 46.54 -5.96
N ILE A 7 17.01 46.59 -5.32
CA ILE A 7 16.08 45.47 -5.31
C ILE A 7 15.35 45.36 -6.68
N ALA A 8 15.07 46.48 -7.34
CA ALA A 8 14.46 46.49 -8.68
C ALA A 8 15.43 45.94 -9.76
N LEU A 9 16.74 46.11 -9.60
CA LEU A 9 17.73 45.60 -10.55
C LEU A 9 17.98 44.09 -10.39
N ALA A 10 17.79 43.52 -9.19
CA ALA A 10 18.00 42.11 -8.92
C ALA A 10 16.85 41.21 -9.44
N VAL A 11 15.63 41.75 -9.68
CA VAL A 11 14.47 40.98 -10.18
C VAL A 11 14.48 40.82 -11.70
N MET A 12 15.29 41.62 -12.44
CA MET A 12 15.34 41.53 -13.92
C MET A 12 16.22 40.41 -14.50
N VAL A 13 16.92 39.61 -13.68
CA VAL A 13 17.91 38.64 -14.18
C VAL A 13 17.39 37.18 -14.17
N THR A 14 16.17 36.91 -13.76
CA THR A 14 15.63 35.56 -13.76
C THR A 14 14.51 35.33 -14.78
N MET A 15 14.69 35.77 -16.04
CA MET A 15 13.96 35.14 -17.12
C MET A 15 14.65 33.80 -17.43
N PRO A 16 13.99 32.66 -17.31
CA PRO A 16 14.52 31.42 -17.82
C PRO A 16 14.59 31.59 -19.36
N ALA A 17 15.77 31.87 -19.86
CA ALA A 17 16.06 31.73 -21.28
C ALA A 17 15.69 30.30 -21.61
N SER A 18 14.63 30.09 -22.40
CA SER A 18 14.28 28.80 -23.00
C SER A 18 15.36 28.46 -24.05
N ALA A 19 16.58 28.23 -23.54
CA ALA A 19 17.70 27.82 -24.36
C ALA A 19 17.33 26.47 -24.99
N GLN A 20 17.30 26.46 -26.31
CA GLN A 20 17.08 25.25 -27.08
C GLN A 20 18.20 24.27 -26.73
N ARG A 21 17.83 23.16 -26.06
CA ARG A 21 18.81 22.19 -25.54
C ARG A 21 19.27 21.30 -26.72
N LEU A 22 20.54 21.43 -27.09
CA LEU A 22 21.15 20.53 -28.06
C LEU A 22 21.48 19.21 -27.36
N LEU A 23 20.96 18.10 -27.90
CA LEU A 23 21.15 16.76 -27.33
C LEU A 23 21.81 15.86 -28.37
N SER A 24 22.91 15.22 -27.98
CA SER A 24 23.48 14.10 -28.73
C SER A 24 22.79 12.78 -28.37
N LEU A 25 23.04 11.73 -29.14
CA LEU A 25 22.56 10.39 -28.82
C LEU A 25 23.07 9.93 -27.44
N GLN A 26 24.33 10.21 -27.10
CA GLN A 26 24.92 9.85 -25.82
C GLN A 26 24.26 10.61 -24.67
N ASP A 27 23.94 11.87 -24.83
CA ASP A 27 23.22 12.66 -23.81
C ASP A 27 21.82 12.06 -23.57
N CYS A 28 21.11 11.68 -24.63
CA CYS A 28 19.79 11.03 -24.53
C CYS A 28 19.88 9.70 -23.78
N ARG A 29 20.87 8.85 -24.09
CA ARG A 29 21.12 7.59 -23.39
C ARG A 29 21.39 7.82 -21.89
N GLN A 30 22.27 8.77 -21.57
CA GLN A 30 22.60 9.08 -20.17
C GLN A 30 21.38 9.61 -19.42
N LEU A 31 20.66 10.57 -19.97
CA LEU A 31 19.44 11.10 -19.35
C LEU A 31 18.39 10.02 -19.12
N ALA A 32 18.24 9.10 -20.07
CA ALA A 32 17.31 7.98 -19.91
C ALA A 32 17.76 7.04 -18.79
N LEU A 33 19.04 6.68 -18.69
CA LEU A 33 19.57 5.84 -17.62
C LEU A 33 19.37 6.47 -16.23
N GLU A 34 19.45 7.78 -16.11
CA GLU A 34 19.30 8.51 -14.85
C GLU A 34 17.83 8.74 -14.48
N ASN A 35 16.98 9.07 -15.45
CA ASN A 35 15.64 9.61 -15.19
C ASN A 35 14.50 8.69 -15.60
N ASN A 36 14.73 7.66 -16.41
CA ASN A 36 13.68 6.80 -16.90
C ASN A 36 12.98 6.03 -15.78
N LYS A 37 11.65 6.09 -15.77
CA LYS A 37 10.82 5.46 -14.74
C LYS A 37 10.92 3.93 -14.76
N GLN A 38 11.07 3.33 -15.94
CA GLN A 38 11.19 1.87 -16.09
C GLN A 38 12.47 1.34 -15.41
N ILE A 39 13.59 2.08 -15.56
CA ILE A 39 14.86 1.74 -14.90
C ILE A 39 14.74 1.89 -13.37
N LYS A 40 14.06 2.94 -12.91
CA LYS A 40 13.81 3.12 -11.47
C LYS A 40 12.97 1.97 -10.90
N ILE A 41 11.93 1.55 -11.62
CA ILE A 41 11.08 0.43 -11.22
C ILE A 41 11.90 -0.88 -11.16
N SER A 42 12.69 -1.19 -12.20
CA SER A 42 13.48 -2.42 -12.23
C SER A 42 14.55 -2.45 -11.14
N ARG A 43 15.15 -1.31 -10.81
CA ARG A 43 16.08 -1.18 -9.66
C ARG A 43 15.39 -1.49 -8.34
N LEU A 44 14.21 -0.90 -8.10
CA LEU A 44 13.42 -1.19 -6.90
C LEU A 44 12.99 -2.66 -6.82
N GLN A 45 12.71 -3.30 -7.96
CA GLN A 45 12.40 -4.73 -8.02
C GLN A 45 13.62 -5.59 -7.64
N ALA A 46 14.81 -5.23 -8.11
CA ALA A 46 16.05 -5.89 -7.72
C ALA A 46 16.35 -5.71 -6.21
N ASP A 47 16.17 -4.50 -5.67
CA ASP A 47 16.32 -4.22 -4.24
C ASP A 47 15.30 -5.01 -3.41
N MET A 48 14.06 -5.14 -3.90
CA MET A 48 13.04 -5.97 -3.27
C MET A 48 13.44 -7.45 -3.24
N ALA A 49 13.93 -8.00 -4.34
CA ALA A 49 14.40 -9.39 -4.41
C ALA A 49 15.57 -9.63 -3.45
N GLN A 50 16.52 -8.69 -3.36
CA GLN A 50 17.61 -8.74 -2.38
C GLN A 50 17.10 -8.76 -0.94
N ASN A 51 16.10 -7.93 -0.62
CA ASN A 51 15.52 -7.91 0.71
C ASN A 51 14.73 -9.19 1.02
N ILE A 52 14.06 -9.80 0.03
CA ILE A 52 13.43 -11.12 0.17
C ILE A 52 14.48 -12.19 0.47
N HIS A 53 15.64 -12.17 -0.22
CA HIS A 53 16.74 -13.08 0.07
C HIS A 53 17.30 -12.86 1.50
N LYS A 54 17.51 -11.62 1.93
CA LYS A 54 17.88 -11.30 3.31
C LYS A 54 16.86 -11.83 4.31
N ALA A 55 15.56 -11.63 4.04
CA ALA A 55 14.47 -12.14 4.88
C ALA A 55 14.43 -13.69 4.90
N ALA A 56 14.74 -14.36 3.78
CA ALA A 56 14.85 -15.82 3.76
C ALA A 56 15.95 -16.34 4.70
N LYS A 57 17.06 -15.62 4.82
CA LYS A 57 18.14 -15.96 5.76
C LYS A 57 17.72 -15.85 7.22
N THR A 58 16.78 -14.94 7.55
CA THR A 58 16.31 -14.81 8.93
C THR A 58 15.50 -16.03 9.41
N LYS A 59 15.06 -16.91 8.50
CA LYS A 59 14.40 -18.17 8.88
C LYS A 59 15.31 -19.14 9.67
N TYR A 60 16.61 -18.91 9.67
CA TYR A 60 17.56 -19.62 10.52
C TYR A 60 17.64 -19.05 11.94
N LEU A 61 17.11 -17.85 12.17
CA LEU A 61 17.17 -17.17 13.47
C LEU A 61 15.95 -17.50 14.33
N PRO A 62 16.07 -17.38 15.67
CA PRO A 62 14.91 -17.48 16.56
C PRO A 62 13.85 -16.44 16.17
N HIS A 63 12.60 -16.88 16.12
CA HIS A 63 11.45 -16.03 15.91
C HIS A 63 10.74 -15.79 17.23
N VAL A 64 10.46 -14.54 17.56
CA VAL A 64 9.80 -14.14 18.80
C VAL A 64 8.46 -13.54 18.46
N ASP A 65 7.40 -14.24 18.88
CA ASP A 65 6.02 -13.80 18.71
C ASP A 65 5.44 -13.35 20.06
N GLY A 66 4.84 -12.16 20.09
CA GLY A 66 4.07 -11.66 21.21
C GLY A 66 2.58 -11.68 20.86
N ILE A 67 1.77 -12.41 21.64
CA ILE A 67 0.33 -12.45 21.49
C ILE A 67 -0.31 -11.87 22.73
N GLY A 68 -1.14 -10.83 22.57
CA GLY A 68 -1.95 -10.25 23.64
C GLY A 68 -3.43 -10.40 23.33
N GLY A 69 -4.21 -10.80 24.34
CA GLY A 69 -5.66 -10.92 24.22
C GLY A 69 -6.36 -10.19 25.37
N TYR A 70 -7.50 -9.59 25.09
CA TYR A 70 -8.42 -9.05 26.08
C TYR A 70 -9.81 -9.65 25.83
N GLN A 71 -10.39 -10.22 26.88
CA GLN A 71 -11.75 -10.76 26.83
C GLN A 71 -12.60 -10.09 27.91
N HIS A 72 -13.76 -9.61 27.50
CA HIS A 72 -14.77 -9.07 28.40
C HIS A 72 -15.95 -10.03 28.48
N PHE A 73 -16.25 -10.50 29.70
CA PHE A 73 -17.40 -11.37 29.95
C PHE A 73 -18.53 -10.55 30.54
N THR A 74 -19.73 -10.68 30.00
CA THR A 74 -20.92 -9.97 30.48
C THR A 74 -21.40 -10.53 31.84
N LYS A 75 -21.09 -11.80 32.14
CA LYS A 75 -21.42 -12.46 33.40
C LYS A 75 -20.15 -12.93 34.12
N GLU A 76 -20.12 -12.77 35.43
CA GLU A 76 -19.04 -13.32 36.24
C GLU A 76 -19.12 -14.86 36.27
N ILE A 77 -17.99 -15.51 36.17
CA ILE A 77 -17.89 -16.96 36.31
C ILE A 77 -17.83 -17.27 37.80
N SER A 78 -18.80 -18.04 38.26
CA SER A 78 -18.79 -18.59 39.63
C SER A 78 -18.51 -20.08 39.56
N LEU A 79 -17.65 -20.54 40.45
CA LEU A 79 -17.34 -21.97 40.61
C LEU A 79 -18.48 -22.78 41.22
N LEU A 80 -19.46 -22.10 41.84
CA LEU A 80 -20.65 -22.73 42.42
C LEU A 80 -21.82 -22.68 41.44
N ASN A 81 -22.55 -23.76 41.30
CA ASN A 81 -23.80 -23.80 40.57
C ASN A 81 -24.94 -23.10 41.32
N SER A 82 -26.09 -22.89 40.69
CA SER A 82 -27.23 -22.17 41.27
C SER A 82 -27.79 -22.86 42.51
N GLU A 83 -27.84 -24.19 42.54
CA GLU A 83 -28.34 -24.96 43.69
C GLU A 83 -27.40 -24.86 44.89
N GLN A 84 -26.09 -24.98 44.66
CA GLN A 84 -25.08 -24.82 45.72
C GLN A 84 -25.12 -23.42 46.32
N LYS A 85 -25.29 -22.39 45.53
CA LYS A 85 -25.44 -21.00 46.03
C LYS A 85 -26.67 -20.84 46.90
N THR A 86 -27.82 -21.40 46.45
CA THR A 86 -29.06 -21.33 47.19
C THR A 86 -28.96 -22.09 48.51
N THR A 87 -28.35 -23.27 48.51
CA THR A 87 -28.11 -24.06 49.71
C THR A 87 -27.20 -23.33 50.72
N LEU A 88 -26.11 -22.74 50.24
CA LEU A 88 -25.19 -21.99 51.10
C LEU A 88 -25.84 -20.71 51.65
N ASN A 89 -26.52 -19.93 50.84
CA ASN A 89 -27.16 -18.69 51.26
C ASN A 89 -28.31 -18.92 52.27
N ASN A 90 -28.97 -20.08 52.19
CA ASN A 90 -30.05 -20.46 53.06
C ASN A 90 -29.58 -21.42 54.19
N PHE A 91 -28.26 -21.58 54.37
CA PHE A 91 -27.73 -22.53 55.34
C PHE A 91 -28.22 -22.24 56.80
N GLY A 92 -28.25 -20.98 57.16
CA GLY A 92 -28.75 -20.54 58.48
C GLY A 92 -30.24 -20.79 58.63
N THR A 93 -31.05 -20.48 57.60
CA THR A 93 -32.51 -20.69 57.59
C THR A 93 -32.84 -22.17 57.75
N THR A 94 -32.18 -23.02 56.97
CA THR A 94 -32.40 -24.47 57.02
C THR A 94 -32.02 -25.07 58.39
N SER A 95 -30.86 -24.66 58.91
CA SER A 95 -30.36 -25.15 60.18
C SER A 95 -31.20 -24.64 61.34
N ALA A 96 -31.57 -23.35 61.36
CA ALA A 96 -32.41 -22.77 62.40
C ALA A 96 -33.83 -23.36 62.40
N GLY A 97 -34.40 -23.56 61.19
CA GLY A 97 -35.72 -24.19 61.06
C GLY A 97 -35.77 -25.62 61.57
N THR A 98 -34.74 -26.42 61.28
CA THR A 98 -34.61 -27.79 61.80
C THR A 98 -34.46 -27.82 63.32
N LEU A 99 -33.60 -26.96 63.87
CA LEU A 99 -33.42 -26.81 65.28
C LEU A 99 -34.72 -26.37 66.01
N THR A 100 -35.41 -25.37 65.47
CA THR A 100 -36.65 -24.86 66.03
C THR A 100 -37.73 -25.92 66.02
N SER A 101 -37.90 -26.69 64.99
CA SER A 101 -38.92 -27.76 64.91
C SER A 101 -38.62 -28.91 65.85
N GLN A 102 -37.38 -29.32 65.99
CA GLN A 102 -36.98 -30.39 66.95
C GLN A 102 -37.20 -29.97 68.41
N VAL A 103 -36.76 -28.75 68.76
CA VAL A 103 -36.94 -28.28 70.10
C VAL A 103 -38.40 -28.00 70.43
N THR A 104 -39.18 -27.47 69.45
CA THR A 104 -40.65 -27.33 69.65
C THR A 104 -41.33 -28.68 69.89
N GLY A 105 -40.91 -29.69 69.15
CA GLY A 105 -41.39 -31.08 69.36
C GLY A 105 -41.07 -31.60 70.80
N ILE A 106 -39.87 -31.36 71.31
CA ILE A 106 -39.46 -31.72 72.64
C ILE A 106 -40.32 -30.98 73.70
N ILE A 107 -40.46 -29.64 73.55
CA ILE A 107 -41.28 -28.82 74.43
C ILE A 107 -42.73 -29.32 74.49
N SER A 108 -43.32 -29.59 73.34
CA SER A 108 -44.71 -30.14 73.28
C SER A 108 -44.83 -31.49 73.97
N GLY A 109 -43.82 -32.33 73.81
CA GLY A 109 -43.75 -33.61 74.52
C GLY A 109 -43.66 -33.45 76.05
N LEU A 110 -42.87 -32.51 76.53
CA LEU A 110 -42.74 -32.19 77.96
C LEU A 110 -44.01 -31.57 78.52
N VAL A 111 -44.74 -30.74 77.76
CA VAL A 111 -46.04 -30.21 78.19
C VAL A 111 -47.09 -31.31 78.25
N SER A 112 -47.17 -32.23 77.27
CA SER A 112 -48.12 -33.32 77.27
C SER A 112 -47.91 -34.34 78.40
N GLN A 113 -46.67 -34.46 78.89
CA GLN A 113 -46.31 -35.31 80.05
C GLN A 113 -46.47 -34.63 81.41
N GLY A 114 -46.86 -33.35 81.43
CA GLY A 114 -47.06 -32.59 82.61
C GLY A 114 -45.79 -32.06 83.28
N PHE A 115 -44.62 -32.17 82.63
CA PHE A 115 -43.34 -31.70 83.18
C PHE A 115 -43.14 -30.21 83.01
N LEU A 116 -43.90 -29.56 82.11
CA LEU A 116 -43.80 -28.12 81.81
C LEU A 116 -45.20 -27.50 81.80
N THR A 117 -45.33 -26.29 82.33
CA THR A 117 -46.58 -25.54 82.21
C THR A 117 -46.67 -24.86 80.88
N GLN A 118 -47.89 -24.57 80.41
CA GLN A 118 -48.14 -23.95 79.18
C GLN A 118 -47.42 -22.60 78.99
N ASP A 119 -47.44 -21.78 80.07
CA ASP A 119 -46.78 -20.46 80.12
C ASP A 119 -45.24 -20.55 80.01
N ALA A 120 -44.66 -21.54 80.74
CA ALA A 120 -43.22 -21.78 80.66
C ALA A 120 -42.79 -22.30 79.28
N ALA A 121 -43.65 -23.15 78.62
CA ALA A 121 -43.42 -23.59 77.28
C ALA A 121 -43.44 -22.47 76.23
N GLN A 122 -44.37 -21.50 76.42
CA GLN A 122 -44.43 -20.32 75.51
C GLN A 122 -43.18 -19.41 75.66
N GLN A 123 -42.76 -19.17 76.91
CA GLN A 123 -41.54 -18.37 77.16
C GLN A 123 -40.30 -19.05 76.59
N LEU A 124 -40.19 -20.34 76.74
CA LEU A 124 -39.07 -21.13 76.21
C LEU A 124 -39.10 -21.13 74.70
N ALA A 125 -40.26 -21.26 74.07
CA ALA A 125 -40.43 -21.19 72.61
C ALA A 125 -40.03 -19.82 72.01
N GLN A 126 -40.40 -18.74 72.77
CA GLN A 126 -39.96 -17.37 72.30
C GLN A 126 -38.44 -17.18 72.40
N GLN A 127 -37.81 -17.68 73.49
CA GLN A 127 -36.35 -17.61 73.57
C GLN A 127 -35.64 -18.40 72.50
N ILE A 128 -36.15 -19.59 72.15
CA ILE A 128 -35.61 -20.45 71.12
C ILE A 128 -35.79 -19.80 69.78
N THR A 129 -36.94 -19.18 69.53
CA THR A 129 -37.16 -18.42 68.26
C THR A 129 -36.16 -17.26 68.14
N GLY A 130 -35.86 -16.56 69.24
CA GLY A 130 -34.85 -15.50 69.25
C GLY A 130 -33.41 -16.01 68.96
N ILE A 131 -33.07 -17.17 69.58
CA ILE A 131 -31.77 -17.82 69.34
C ILE A 131 -31.69 -18.34 67.91
N ALA A 132 -32.75 -18.97 67.37
CA ALA A 132 -32.83 -19.47 65.99
C ALA A 132 -32.71 -18.35 65.03
N GLY A 133 -33.34 -17.17 65.21
CA GLY A 133 -33.23 -16.01 64.38
C GLY A 133 -31.78 -15.45 64.24
N LYS A 134 -31.06 -15.45 65.39
CA LYS A 134 -29.64 -15.07 65.37
C LYS A 134 -28.77 -16.11 64.67
N ALA A 135 -29.06 -17.40 64.91
CA ALA A 135 -28.36 -18.49 64.18
C ALA A 135 -28.63 -18.49 62.71
N GLU A 136 -29.87 -18.19 62.30
CA GLU A 136 -30.26 -18.01 60.89
C GLU A 136 -29.45 -16.88 60.25
N THR A 137 -29.44 -15.69 60.80
CA THR A 137 -28.73 -14.53 60.27
C THR A 137 -27.23 -14.82 60.20
N THR A 138 -26.64 -15.40 61.29
CA THR A 138 -25.21 -15.73 61.27
C THR A 138 -24.87 -16.81 60.19
N GLY A 139 -25.68 -17.85 60.08
CA GLY A 139 -25.50 -18.95 59.12
C GLY A 139 -25.64 -18.48 57.70
N ASN A 140 -26.61 -17.60 57.40
CA ASN A 140 -26.81 -17.05 56.08
C ASN A 140 -25.67 -16.09 55.70
N ASN A 141 -25.15 -15.30 56.65
CA ASN A 141 -23.99 -14.45 56.42
C ASN A 141 -22.71 -15.26 56.10
N ILE A 142 -22.51 -16.36 56.81
CA ILE A 142 -21.40 -17.29 56.48
C ILE A 142 -21.59 -17.90 55.12
N GLY A 143 -22.80 -18.37 54.77
CA GLY A 143 -23.13 -18.93 53.50
C GLY A 143 -22.91 -17.95 52.34
N SER A 144 -23.32 -16.69 52.51
CA SER A 144 -23.10 -15.63 51.52
C SER A 144 -21.61 -15.30 51.39
N SER A 145 -20.87 -15.22 52.47
CA SER A 145 -19.42 -14.98 52.47
C SER A 145 -18.66 -16.10 51.72
N ILE A 146 -19.08 -17.35 51.91
CA ILE A 146 -18.53 -18.49 51.18
C ILE A 146 -18.89 -18.36 49.67
N THR A 147 -20.13 -18.05 49.36
CA THR A 147 -20.58 -17.87 47.97
C THR A 147 -19.78 -16.76 47.27
N ASP A 148 -19.50 -15.67 47.96
CA ASP A 148 -18.72 -14.56 47.43
C ASP A 148 -17.23 -14.92 47.31
N ALA A 149 -16.67 -15.72 48.20
CA ALA A 149 -15.30 -16.21 48.09
C ALA A 149 -15.07 -17.09 46.85
N PHE A 150 -16.10 -17.81 46.39
CA PHE A 150 -16.09 -18.63 45.16
C PHE A 150 -16.53 -17.85 43.92
N ARG A 151 -16.79 -16.55 44.05
CA ARG A 151 -17.04 -15.64 42.90
C ARG A 151 -15.73 -15.07 42.42
N SER A 152 -15.34 -15.43 41.20
CA SER A 152 -14.16 -14.86 40.55
C SER A 152 -14.56 -13.65 39.73
N ASN A 153 -13.88 -12.53 39.93
CA ASN A 153 -14.08 -11.34 39.06
C ASN A 153 -13.40 -11.58 37.73
N THR A 154 -14.07 -12.32 36.84
CA THR A 154 -13.60 -12.68 35.49
C THR A 154 -14.19 -11.79 34.41
N LYS A 155 -14.74 -10.62 34.75
CA LYS A 155 -15.31 -9.71 33.73
C LYS A 155 -14.28 -9.26 32.74
N ASN A 156 -13.07 -9.00 33.17
CA ASN A 156 -11.98 -8.56 32.33
C ASN A 156 -10.81 -9.53 32.48
N VAL A 157 -10.57 -10.30 31.43
CA VAL A 157 -9.45 -11.25 31.36
C VAL A 157 -8.43 -10.74 30.38
N TYR A 158 -7.24 -10.47 30.86
CA TYR A 158 -6.07 -10.12 30.05
C TYR A 158 -5.20 -11.37 29.94
N SER A 159 -4.81 -11.69 28.70
CA SER A 159 -3.85 -12.77 28.43
C SER A 159 -2.69 -12.20 27.63
N GLY A 160 -1.49 -12.63 27.95
CA GLY A 160 -0.29 -12.29 27.19
C GLY A 160 0.63 -13.48 27.16
N SER A 161 1.16 -13.79 25.97
CA SER A 161 2.19 -14.83 25.82
C SER A 161 3.29 -14.34 24.90
N ILE A 162 4.51 -14.76 25.20
CA ILE A 162 5.68 -14.59 24.34
C ILE A 162 6.12 -15.99 23.96
N MET A 163 6.15 -16.23 22.65
CA MET A 163 6.61 -17.50 22.08
C MET A 163 7.93 -17.28 21.35
N VAL A 164 8.93 -18.10 21.64
CA VAL A 164 10.20 -18.12 20.93
C VAL A 164 10.29 -19.43 20.17
N THR A 165 10.34 -19.35 18.85
CA THR A 165 10.43 -20.52 17.98
C THR A 165 11.78 -20.55 17.27
N GLN A 166 12.57 -21.59 17.47
CA GLN A 166 13.85 -21.80 16.77
C GLN A 166 13.78 -23.10 15.98
N PRO A 167 13.73 -23.05 14.65
CA PRO A 167 13.84 -24.27 13.86
C PRO A 167 15.28 -24.79 13.89
N ILE A 168 15.47 -26.03 14.39
CA ILE A 168 16.78 -26.68 14.42
C ILE A 168 17.00 -27.49 13.13
N TYR A 169 15.96 -28.19 12.68
CA TYR A 169 16.00 -28.98 11.46
C TYR A 169 14.63 -29.10 10.81
N MET A 170 14.56 -28.79 9.52
CA MET A 170 13.31 -28.84 8.73
C MET A 170 13.49 -29.64 7.42
N GLY A 171 14.28 -30.73 7.45
CA GLY A 171 14.43 -31.58 6.27
C GLY A 171 14.99 -30.87 5.03
N GLY A 172 15.80 -29.82 5.19
CA GLY A 172 16.36 -29.02 4.10
C GLY A 172 15.44 -27.94 3.54
N ALA A 173 14.21 -27.78 4.05
CA ALA A 173 13.25 -26.78 3.53
C ALA A 173 13.78 -25.34 3.63
N ILE A 174 14.43 -24.95 4.74
CA ILE A 174 15.01 -23.62 4.91
C ILE A 174 16.14 -23.39 3.92
N THR A 175 17.02 -24.37 3.73
CA THR A 175 18.13 -24.30 2.76
C THR A 175 17.61 -24.14 1.34
N ALA A 176 16.59 -24.93 0.96
CA ALA A 176 15.93 -24.82 -0.35
C ALA A 176 15.27 -23.46 -0.54
N ALA A 177 14.55 -22.95 0.47
CA ALA A 177 13.92 -21.63 0.42
C ALA A 177 14.96 -20.50 0.26
N ASN A 178 16.10 -20.56 0.95
CA ASN A 178 17.19 -19.61 0.79
C ASN A 178 17.79 -19.65 -0.62
N ARG A 179 18.01 -20.86 -1.16
CA ARG A 179 18.52 -21.04 -2.52
C ARG A 179 17.53 -20.50 -3.56
N MET A 180 16.23 -20.73 -3.38
CA MET A 180 15.19 -20.15 -4.23
C MET A 180 15.20 -18.61 -4.17
N ALA A 181 15.33 -18.03 -2.98
CA ALA A 181 15.41 -16.58 -2.81
C ALA A 181 16.68 -16.00 -3.45
N GLN A 182 17.80 -16.69 -3.38
CA GLN A 182 19.04 -16.30 -4.06
C GLN A 182 18.86 -16.32 -5.58
N ILE A 183 18.30 -17.39 -6.13
CA ILE A 183 18.01 -17.46 -7.58
C ILE A 183 17.05 -16.35 -8.00
N GLY A 184 16.06 -16.03 -7.15
CA GLY A 184 15.14 -14.91 -7.38
C GLY A 184 15.85 -13.54 -7.41
N GLU A 185 16.86 -13.32 -6.57
CA GLU A 185 17.72 -12.13 -6.59
C GLU A 185 18.52 -12.06 -7.91
N ASP A 186 19.16 -13.17 -8.31
CA ASP A 186 19.93 -13.25 -9.56
C ASP A 186 19.02 -13.00 -10.79
N MET A 187 17.81 -13.55 -10.78
CA MET A 187 16.81 -13.31 -11.84
C MET A 187 16.42 -11.83 -11.91
N ALA A 188 16.16 -11.19 -10.78
CA ALA A 188 15.80 -9.77 -10.73
C ALA A 188 16.94 -8.85 -11.19
N ALA A 189 18.20 -9.21 -10.86
CA ALA A 189 19.38 -8.49 -11.34
C ALA A 189 19.53 -8.60 -12.87
N ASN A 190 19.33 -9.80 -13.43
CA ASN A 190 19.37 -10.03 -14.88
C ASN A 190 18.20 -9.31 -15.59
N ASP A 191 16.98 -9.30 -15.02
CA ASP A 191 15.85 -8.55 -15.58
C ASP A 191 16.11 -7.04 -15.58
N MET A 192 16.74 -6.52 -14.52
CA MET A 192 17.13 -5.11 -14.46
C MET A 192 18.10 -4.76 -15.61
N GLU A 193 19.10 -5.60 -15.89
CA GLU A 193 20.03 -5.35 -17.01
C GLU A 193 19.32 -5.50 -18.35
N ALA A 194 18.45 -6.48 -18.54
CA ALA A 194 17.64 -6.62 -19.75
C ALA A 194 16.75 -5.38 -19.98
N ARG A 195 16.13 -4.84 -18.92
CA ARG A 195 15.34 -3.59 -18.98
C ARG A 195 16.20 -2.39 -19.35
N ARG A 196 17.41 -2.31 -18.80
CA ARG A 196 18.38 -1.26 -19.13
C ARG A 196 18.71 -1.28 -20.63
N GLN A 197 19.02 -2.44 -21.18
CA GLN A 197 19.31 -2.59 -22.62
C GLN A 197 18.10 -2.24 -23.49
N ASN A 198 16.91 -2.67 -23.09
CA ASN A 198 15.69 -2.34 -23.83
C ASN A 198 15.39 -0.84 -23.83
N VAL A 199 15.62 -0.14 -22.71
CA VAL A 199 15.46 1.32 -22.65
C VAL A 199 16.46 2.00 -23.59
N LEU A 200 17.73 1.60 -23.58
CA LEU A 200 18.74 2.15 -24.49
C LEU A 200 18.34 1.96 -25.96
N TYR A 201 17.93 0.75 -26.33
CA TYR A 201 17.45 0.45 -27.68
C TYR A 201 16.24 1.32 -28.09
N THR A 202 15.29 1.50 -27.16
CA THR A 202 14.11 2.33 -27.41
C THR A 202 14.46 3.81 -27.59
N VAL A 203 15.41 4.32 -26.81
CA VAL A 203 15.93 5.68 -26.93
C VAL A 203 16.63 5.88 -28.27
N ASP A 204 17.47 4.92 -28.67
CA ASP A 204 18.17 4.98 -29.96
C ASP A 204 17.19 5.02 -31.12
N ASN A 205 16.19 4.16 -31.12
CA ASN A 205 15.14 4.16 -32.13
C ASN A 205 14.36 5.49 -32.16
N ALA A 206 13.99 6.03 -31.00
CA ALA A 206 13.27 7.29 -30.94
C ALA A 206 14.13 8.46 -31.44
N TYR A 207 15.43 8.49 -31.10
CA TYR A 207 16.38 9.49 -31.55
C TYR A 207 16.50 9.49 -33.08
N TRP A 208 16.79 8.32 -33.66
CA TRP A 208 16.94 8.17 -35.11
C TRP A 208 15.64 8.36 -35.88
N LEU A 209 14.49 8.09 -35.26
CA LEU A 209 13.19 8.42 -35.83
C LEU A 209 13.04 9.94 -36.02
N VAL A 210 13.38 10.75 -35.01
CA VAL A 210 13.33 12.21 -35.10
C VAL A 210 14.27 12.71 -36.20
N VAL A 211 15.51 12.20 -36.24
CA VAL A 211 16.50 12.55 -37.25
C VAL A 211 15.99 12.20 -38.69
N SER A 212 15.43 10.98 -38.85
CA SER A 212 14.85 10.53 -40.08
C SER A 212 13.68 11.40 -40.56
N LEU A 213 12.76 11.75 -39.67
CA LEU A 213 11.64 12.62 -39.99
C LEU A 213 12.11 14.02 -40.42
N HIS A 214 13.14 14.54 -39.74
CA HIS A 214 13.75 15.84 -40.10
C HIS A 214 14.35 15.81 -41.52
N ASN A 215 15.08 14.75 -41.86
CA ASN A 215 15.66 14.58 -43.20
C ASN A 215 14.57 14.42 -44.27
N LYS A 216 13.50 13.65 -43.97
CA LYS A 216 12.33 13.54 -44.85
C LYS A 216 11.65 14.89 -45.07
N LYS A 217 11.49 15.71 -44.01
CA LYS A 217 10.94 17.05 -44.13
C LYS A 217 11.80 17.91 -45.08
N LYS A 218 13.12 17.92 -44.88
CA LYS A 218 14.04 18.66 -45.71
C LYS A 218 13.94 18.26 -47.20
N THR A 219 13.88 16.95 -47.49
CA THR A 219 13.68 16.44 -48.84
C THR A 219 12.34 16.89 -49.44
N ALA A 220 11.26 16.88 -48.63
CA ALA A 220 9.95 17.36 -49.05
C ALA A 220 9.95 18.88 -49.36
N GLU A 221 10.67 19.67 -48.57
CA GLU A 221 10.85 21.11 -48.79
C GLU A 221 11.64 21.39 -50.08
N GLU A 222 12.70 20.63 -50.36
CA GLU A 222 13.45 20.71 -51.63
C GLU A 222 12.56 20.32 -52.79
N TYR A 223 11.73 19.26 -52.68
CA TYR A 223 10.75 18.85 -53.67
C TYR A 223 9.65 19.90 -53.90
N LEU A 224 9.16 20.55 -52.82
CA LEU A 224 8.22 21.65 -52.94
C LEU A 224 8.80 22.83 -53.72
N SER A 225 10.05 23.17 -53.51
CA SER A 225 10.76 24.21 -54.27
C SER A 225 10.81 23.89 -55.77
N LEU A 226 11.06 22.61 -56.11
CA LEU A 226 11.05 22.16 -57.51
C LEU A 226 9.65 22.22 -58.14
N THR A 227 8.63 21.72 -57.41
CA THR A 227 7.23 21.73 -57.88
C THR A 227 6.69 23.14 -58.06
N LYS A 228 7.04 24.09 -57.16
CA LYS A 228 6.69 25.52 -57.32
C LYS A 228 7.34 26.16 -58.55
N LYS A 229 8.56 25.79 -58.91
CA LYS A 229 9.20 26.24 -60.16
C LYS A 229 8.45 25.68 -61.39
N LEU A 230 8.11 24.37 -61.32
CA LEU A 230 7.33 23.75 -62.39
C LEU A 230 5.96 24.43 -62.53
N ASP A 231 5.33 24.82 -61.45
CA ASP A 231 4.06 25.53 -61.41
C ASP A 231 4.15 26.89 -62.10
N ASP A 232 5.19 27.66 -61.81
CA ASP A 232 5.47 28.94 -62.49
C ASP A 232 5.68 28.76 -64.02
N ASP A 233 6.47 27.73 -64.36
CA ASP A 233 6.75 27.46 -65.80
C ASP A 233 5.50 27.01 -66.60
N VAL A 234 4.69 26.10 -66.00
CA VAL A 234 3.40 25.68 -66.60
C VAL A 234 2.41 26.84 -66.66
N SER A 235 2.45 27.75 -65.69
CA SER A 235 1.63 28.98 -65.66
C SER A 235 2.01 29.92 -66.86
N LYS A 236 3.30 30.05 -67.17
CA LYS A 236 3.80 30.79 -68.31
C LYS A 236 3.41 30.12 -69.61
N MET A 237 3.56 28.79 -69.71
CA MET A 237 3.15 28.01 -70.89
C MET A 237 1.65 28.08 -71.16
N LEU A 238 0.81 28.09 -70.10
CA LEU A 238 -0.63 28.26 -70.23
C LEU A 238 -0.98 29.64 -70.84
N LYS A 239 -0.29 30.71 -70.36
CA LYS A 239 -0.46 32.07 -70.88
C LYS A 239 -0.04 32.18 -72.34
N ALA A 240 0.98 31.43 -72.76
CA ALA A 240 1.44 31.35 -74.17
C ALA A 240 0.59 30.42 -75.02
N GLY A 241 -0.41 29.74 -74.49
CA GLY A 241 -1.28 28.82 -75.23
C GLY A 241 -0.67 27.44 -75.54
N VAL A 242 0.48 27.09 -74.96
CA VAL A 242 1.23 25.85 -75.19
C VAL A 242 0.89 24.74 -74.18
N ALA A 243 0.33 25.07 -73.00
CA ALA A 243 -0.15 24.13 -72.00
C ALA A 243 -1.67 24.25 -71.83
N THR A 244 -2.29 23.18 -71.29
CA THR A 244 -3.72 23.16 -70.98
C THR A 244 -4.02 23.57 -69.52
N ARG A 245 -5.26 23.99 -69.29
CA ARG A 245 -5.73 24.24 -67.94
C ARG A 245 -5.67 22.97 -67.03
N SER A 246 -5.85 21.80 -67.66
CA SER A 246 -5.71 20.51 -67.01
C SER A 246 -4.29 20.25 -66.51
N ASP A 247 -3.28 20.62 -67.32
CA ASP A 247 -1.89 20.44 -66.89
C ASP A 247 -1.52 21.35 -65.77
N LYS A 248 -2.02 22.60 -65.70
CA LYS A 248 -1.85 23.50 -64.60
C LYS A 248 -2.47 22.93 -63.32
N LEU A 249 -3.71 22.43 -63.39
CA LEU A 249 -4.38 21.82 -62.25
C LEU A 249 -3.66 20.60 -61.68
N LYS A 250 -3.04 19.76 -62.56
CA LYS A 250 -2.21 18.63 -62.07
C LYS A 250 -1.02 19.09 -61.25
N VAL A 251 -0.35 20.16 -61.69
CA VAL A 251 0.80 20.72 -60.96
C VAL A 251 0.35 21.36 -59.62
N ASP A 252 -0.78 22.11 -59.64
CA ASP A 252 -1.37 22.68 -58.41
C ASP A 252 -1.67 21.60 -57.37
N VAL A 253 -2.26 20.48 -57.79
CA VAL A 253 -2.49 19.32 -56.90
C VAL A 253 -1.18 18.78 -56.35
N GLY A 254 -0.12 18.70 -57.19
CA GLY A 254 1.21 18.28 -56.76
C GLY A 254 1.81 19.20 -55.67
N VAL A 255 1.72 20.53 -55.88
CA VAL A 255 2.15 21.53 -54.86
C VAL A 255 1.39 21.36 -53.53
N ASN A 256 0.04 21.34 -53.60
CA ASN A 256 -0.80 21.21 -52.41
C ASN A 256 -0.56 19.91 -51.68
N THR A 257 -0.39 18.79 -52.36
CA THR A 257 -0.07 17.49 -51.79
C THR A 257 1.28 17.52 -51.05
N THR A 258 2.27 18.20 -51.65
CA THR A 258 3.59 18.33 -51.01
C THR A 258 3.55 19.21 -49.77
N GLU A 259 2.81 20.33 -49.80
CA GLU A 259 2.61 21.20 -48.64
C GLU A 259 1.90 20.46 -47.51
N MET A 260 0.88 19.66 -47.84
CA MET A 260 0.20 18.81 -46.84
C MET A 260 1.17 17.77 -46.25
N THR A 261 2.03 17.15 -47.08
CA THR A 261 3.04 16.20 -46.59
C THR A 261 4.04 16.85 -45.61
N ILE A 262 4.48 18.08 -45.90
CA ILE A 262 5.37 18.83 -45.02
C ILE A 262 4.69 19.09 -43.68
N SER A 263 3.42 19.53 -43.66
CA SER A 263 2.64 19.75 -42.46
C SER A 263 2.46 18.47 -41.58
N GLN A 264 2.25 17.34 -42.28
CA GLN A 264 2.18 16.03 -41.57
C GLN A 264 3.54 15.66 -40.97
N LEU A 265 4.65 15.90 -41.70
CA LEU A 265 6.00 15.63 -41.18
C LEU A 265 6.33 16.54 -39.97
N GLU A 266 5.93 17.81 -39.95
CA GLU A 266 6.10 18.72 -38.82
C GLU A 266 5.36 18.23 -37.61
N SER A 267 4.12 17.81 -37.77
CA SER A 267 3.33 17.21 -36.70
C SER A 267 3.98 15.91 -36.19
N GLY A 268 4.45 15.05 -37.09
CA GLY A 268 5.16 13.81 -36.76
C GLY A 268 6.46 14.06 -35.98
N ILE A 269 7.26 15.06 -36.38
CA ILE A 269 8.49 15.48 -35.66
C ILE A 269 8.13 15.94 -34.23
N SER A 270 7.08 16.73 -34.11
CA SER A 270 6.64 17.21 -32.79
C SER A 270 6.29 16.04 -31.86
N VAL A 271 5.51 15.08 -32.34
CA VAL A 271 5.13 13.89 -31.57
C VAL A 271 6.35 13.02 -31.24
N ALA A 272 7.24 12.80 -32.22
CA ALA A 272 8.46 12.02 -31.99
C ALA A 272 9.40 12.68 -30.97
N LYS A 273 9.54 14.00 -30.99
CA LYS A 273 10.30 14.75 -29.97
C LYS A 273 9.66 14.63 -28.59
N MET A 274 8.34 14.68 -28.48
CA MET A 274 7.64 14.47 -27.19
C MET A 274 7.90 13.06 -26.65
N ALA A 275 7.84 12.03 -27.48
CA ALA A 275 8.15 10.66 -27.09
C ALA A 275 9.60 10.51 -26.61
N LEU A 276 10.55 11.12 -27.32
CA LEU A 276 11.96 11.13 -26.90
C LEU A 276 12.16 11.86 -25.57
N CYS A 277 11.48 12.99 -25.35
CA CYS A 277 11.52 13.69 -24.05
C CYS A 277 11.01 12.79 -22.90
N GLU A 278 9.93 12.05 -23.12
CA GLU A 278 9.39 11.11 -22.12
C GLU A 278 10.41 10.01 -21.79
N LEU A 279 11.02 9.41 -22.81
CA LEU A 279 12.05 8.38 -22.61
C LEU A 279 13.27 8.89 -21.85
N CYS A 280 13.69 10.13 -22.12
CA CYS A 280 14.79 10.79 -21.42
C CYS A 280 14.40 11.34 -20.04
N GLY A 281 13.12 11.25 -19.65
CA GLY A 281 12.62 11.83 -18.38
C GLY A 281 12.60 13.35 -18.36
N LEU A 282 12.57 14.00 -19.54
CA LEU A 282 12.43 15.44 -19.69
C LEU A 282 10.94 15.85 -19.74
N PRO A 283 10.61 17.12 -19.41
CA PRO A 283 9.27 17.63 -19.61
C PRO A 283 8.84 17.49 -21.09
N ILE A 284 7.64 16.97 -21.34
CA ILE A 284 7.13 16.65 -22.71
C ILE A 284 7.17 17.86 -23.66
N LYS A 285 7.02 19.07 -23.12
CA LYS A 285 7.05 20.33 -23.90
C LYS A 285 8.45 20.97 -24.01
N SER A 286 9.51 20.25 -23.66
CA SER A 286 10.87 20.76 -23.78
C SER A 286 11.23 21.03 -25.23
N ASN A 287 11.76 22.21 -25.52
CA ASN A 287 12.26 22.54 -26.84
C ASN A 287 13.67 21.94 -27.03
N ILE A 288 13.71 20.74 -27.59
CA ILE A 288 14.95 20.01 -27.85
C ILE A 288 15.34 20.09 -29.34
N LYS A 289 16.65 20.15 -29.58
CA LYS A 289 17.26 20.00 -30.90
C LYS A 289 18.29 18.88 -30.82
N LEU A 290 18.26 17.99 -31.81
CA LEU A 290 19.23 16.90 -31.87
C LEU A 290 20.49 17.30 -32.62
N ALA A 291 21.64 16.80 -32.18
CA ALA A 291 22.91 17.13 -32.82
C ALA A 291 22.96 16.70 -34.30
N ASP A 292 22.27 15.59 -34.62
CA ASP A 292 22.28 14.98 -35.97
C ASP A 292 21.13 15.43 -36.86
N GLU A 293 20.29 16.40 -36.45
CA GLU A 293 19.18 16.97 -37.23
C GLU A 293 19.63 17.68 -38.50
N GLY A 294 20.62 17.35 -39.16
CA GLY A 294 21.08 17.99 -40.39
C GLY A 294 22.18 17.19 -41.08
N SER A 295 22.56 16.10 -40.48
CA SER A 295 23.60 15.24 -41.05
C SER A 295 23.08 14.49 -42.28
N ARG A 296 23.73 14.69 -43.42
CA ARG A 296 23.47 14.03 -44.70
C ARG A 296 24.28 12.75 -44.90
N GLY A 297 24.68 12.06 -43.85
CA GLY A 297 25.55 10.89 -43.96
C GLY A 297 25.02 9.66 -43.23
N ILE A 298 25.29 8.48 -43.79
CA ILE A 298 25.27 7.25 -43.02
C ILE A 298 26.36 7.39 -41.95
N ILE A 299 25.98 7.54 -40.69
CA ILE A 299 26.96 7.56 -39.58
C ILE A 299 27.45 6.12 -39.44
N THR A 300 28.56 5.80 -40.09
CA THR A 300 29.33 4.57 -39.87
C THR A 300 30.26 4.77 -38.69
N GLY A 301 29.69 4.69 -37.50
CA GLY A 301 30.43 4.81 -36.24
C GLY A 301 29.67 4.16 -35.08
N TYR A 302 29.81 2.88 -34.93
CA TYR A 302 29.51 2.14 -33.71
C TYR A 302 30.81 1.86 -32.97
#